data_7ab22fa72bcd8392397e401a6beb3e49
#
_entry.id   7ab22fa72bcd8392397e401a6beb3e49
#
_cell.length_a   1.000
_cell.length_b   1.000
_cell.length_c   1.000
_cell.angle_alpha   90.00
_cell.angle_beta   90.00
_cell.angle_gamma   90.00
#
_symmetry.space_group_name_H-M   'P 1'
#
loop_
_entity.id
_entity.type
_entity.pdbx_description
1 polymer ?
#
loop_
_entity_poly.entity_id
_entity_poly.type
_entity_poly.pdbx_seq_one_letter_code
_entity_poly.pdbx_strand_id
1 'polypeptide(L)' 'MSNTVQYPTMATVKDAAAKFGISEYFLRNLCRAGKVSFVCVGNRWLVNLDSLAAYFNEGDDPAELESRHG' A
#
# COMPACT_ATOMS: atom_id res chain seq x y z
N MET A 1 -7.64 -27.72 5.46
CA MET A 1 -7.37 -27.31 5.28
C MET A 1 -7.14 -26.67 4.95
N SER A 2 -7.22 -26.43 5.30
CA SER A 2 -6.94 -25.70 4.97
C SER A 2 -5.99 -25.39 4.28
N ASN A 3 -5.82 -25.76 3.78
CA ASN A 3 -4.93 -25.49 2.92
C ASN A 3 -5.28 -24.36 2.14
N THR A 4 -6.19 -23.69 2.52
CA THR A 4 -6.56 -22.51 1.86
C THR A 4 -5.51 -21.47 2.12
N VAL A 5 -4.93 -20.98 1.07
CA VAL A 5 -3.96 -19.92 1.22
C VAL A 5 -4.73 -18.65 1.51
N GLN A 6 -4.45 -18.07 2.61
CA GLN A 6 -5.10 -16.84 2.99
C GLN A 6 -4.12 -15.71 3.02
N TYR A 7 -4.58 -14.55 2.64
CA TYR A 7 -3.74 -13.36 2.64
C TYR A 7 -4.44 -12.31 3.48
N PRO A 8 -4.54 -12.55 4.79
CA PRO A 8 -5.30 -11.64 5.65
C PRO A 8 -4.75 -10.23 5.69
N THR A 9 -3.47 -10.08 5.32
CA THR A 9 -2.87 -8.76 5.29
C THR A 9 -2.95 -8.12 3.92
N MET A 10 -3.64 -8.74 2.98
CA MET A 10 -3.76 -8.20 1.63
C MET A 10 -5.18 -7.74 1.40
N ALA A 11 -5.33 -6.68 0.64
CA ALA A 11 -6.64 -6.13 0.31
C ALA A 11 -6.55 -5.44 -1.03
N THR A 12 -7.70 -5.29 -1.70
CA THR A 12 -7.70 -4.53 -2.94
C THR A 12 -7.37 -3.08 -2.64
N VAL A 13 -6.99 -2.34 -3.67
CA VAL A 13 -6.69 -0.92 -3.50
C VAL A 13 -7.88 -0.20 -2.89
N LYS A 14 -9.09 -0.51 -3.38
CA LYS A 14 -10.29 0.14 -2.89
C LYS A 14 -10.49 -0.12 -1.40
N ASP A 15 -10.37 -1.38 -0.99
CA ASP A 15 -10.60 -1.74 0.40
C ASP A 15 -9.50 -1.19 1.29
N ALA A 16 -8.25 -1.26 0.85
CA ALA A 16 -7.14 -0.76 1.63
C ALA A 16 -7.24 0.75 1.81
N ALA A 17 -7.60 1.46 0.75
CA ALA A 17 -7.75 2.91 0.83
C ALA A 17 -8.85 3.28 1.81
N ALA A 18 -9.97 2.56 1.76
CA ALA A 18 -11.08 2.83 2.68
C ALA A 18 -10.68 2.56 4.12
N LYS A 19 -9.93 1.49 4.32
CA LYS A 19 -9.51 1.11 5.67
C LYS A 19 -8.58 2.16 6.28
N PHE A 20 -7.76 2.78 5.47
CA PHE A 20 -6.80 3.77 5.95
C PHE A 20 -7.27 5.21 5.78
N GLY A 21 -8.45 5.40 5.20
CA GLY A 21 -8.99 6.75 5.04
C GLY A 21 -8.25 7.60 4.01
N ILE A 22 -7.71 6.99 2.98
CA ILE A 22 -6.98 7.70 1.93
C ILE A 22 -7.64 7.42 0.59
N SER A 23 -7.29 8.20 -0.41
CA SER A 23 -7.86 7.99 -1.74
C SER A 23 -7.17 6.83 -2.43
N GLU A 24 -7.88 6.18 -3.36
CA GLU A 24 -7.29 5.12 -4.15
C GLU A 24 -6.14 5.64 -5.00
N TYR A 25 -6.29 6.85 -5.49
CA TYR A 25 -5.26 7.47 -6.32
C TYR A 25 -3.96 7.62 -5.53
N PHE A 26 -4.05 8.11 -4.32
CA PHE A 26 -2.89 8.28 -3.46
C PHE A 26 -2.24 6.92 -3.18
N LEU A 27 -3.06 5.92 -2.86
CA LEU A 27 -2.54 4.59 -2.57
C LEU A 27 -1.85 3.98 -3.79
N ARG A 28 -2.42 4.14 -4.98
CA ARG A 28 -1.78 3.63 -6.18
C ARG A 28 -0.43 4.29 -6.42
N ASN A 29 -0.35 5.58 -6.13
CA ASN A 29 0.92 6.27 -6.28
C ASN A 29 1.96 5.76 -5.29
N LEU A 30 1.56 5.44 -4.08
CA LEU A 30 2.47 4.84 -3.12
C LEU A 30 3.00 3.50 -3.62
N CYS A 31 2.14 2.71 -4.21
CA CYS A 31 2.54 1.42 -4.76
C CYS A 31 3.52 1.60 -5.91
N ARG A 32 3.24 2.53 -6.82
CA ARG A 32 4.11 2.77 -7.96
C ARG A 32 5.46 3.32 -7.55
N ALA A 33 5.47 4.08 -6.47
CA ALA A 33 6.72 4.66 -5.98
C ALA A 33 7.55 3.64 -5.21
N GLY A 34 7.02 2.44 -4.99
CA GLY A 34 7.76 1.43 -4.25
C GLY A 34 7.72 1.61 -2.75
N LYS A 35 6.83 2.45 -2.25
CA LYS A 35 6.76 2.71 -0.82
C LYS A 35 5.88 1.70 -0.09
N VAL A 36 5.00 1.04 -0.81
CA VAL A 36 4.09 0.05 -0.25
C VAL A 36 4.13 -1.18 -1.15
N SER A 37 4.26 -2.34 -0.53
CA SER A 37 4.31 -3.59 -1.28
C SER A 37 2.93 -3.96 -1.79
N PHE A 38 2.87 -4.45 -3.00
CA PHE A 38 1.63 -4.90 -3.59
C PHE A 38 1.92 -5.97 -4.62
N VAL A 39 0.87 -6.71 -5.01
CA VAL A 39 0.99 -7.69 -6.08
C VAL A 39 -0.16 -7.48 -7.04
N CYS A 40 0.07 -7.84 -8.30
CA CYS A 40 -0.96 -7.80 -9.32
C CYS A 40 -1.45 -9.20 -9.57
N VAL A 41 -2.74 -9.40 -9.43
CA VAL A 41 -3.36 -10.69 -9.69
C VAL A 41 -4.43 -10.46 -10.74
N GLY A 42 -4.14 -10.87 -11.97
CA GLY A 42 -5.04 -10.57 -13.07
C GLY A 42 -5.15 -9.07 -13.22
N ASN A 43 -6.35 -8.55 -13.13
CA ASN A 43 -6.58 -7.11 -13.25
C ASN A 43 -6.64 -6.41 -11.92
N ARG A 44 -6.34 -7.12 -10.83
CA ARG A 44 -6.45 -6.53 -9.51
C ARG A 44 -5.10 -6.29 -8.89
N TRP A 45 -5.01 -5.20 -8.17
CA TRP A 45 -3.87 -4.92 -7.32
C TRP A 45 -4.26 -5.27 -5.90
N LEU A 46 -3.45 -6.10 -5.25
CA LEU A 46 -3.63 -6.41 -3.84
C LEU A 46 -2.52 -5.75 -3.07
N VAL A 47 -2.89 -4.96 -2.09
CA VAL A 47 -1.95 -4.16 -1.32
C VAL A 47 -1.69 -4.85 0.00
N ASN A 48 -0.41 -4.88 0.39
CA ASN A 48 -0.04 -5.45 1.68
C ASN A 48 -0.36 -4.43 2.76
N LEU A 49 -1.33 -4.76 3.60
CA LEU A 49 -1.78 -3.84 4.65
C LEU A 49 -0.69 -3.59 5.69
N ASP A 50 0.12 -4.59 5.99
CA ASP A 50 1.22 -4.40 6.94
C ASP A 50 2.23 -3.41 6.39
N SER A 51 2.51 -3.50 5.09
CA SER A 51 3.44 -2.58 4.45
C SER A 51 2.87 -1.15 4.47
N LEU A 52 1.58 -1.03 4.21
CA LEU A 52 0.93 0.26 4.23
C LEU A 52 0.94 0.87 5.63
N ALA A 53 0.66 0.05 6.65
CA ALA A 53 0.72 0.51 8.02
C ALA A 53 2.12 0.97 8.40
N ALA A 54 3.13 0.20 7.97
CA ALA A 54 4.51 0.56 8.26
C ALA A 54 4.86 1.90 7.62
N TYR A 55 4.40 2.12 6.40
CA TYR A 55 4.67 3.39 5.73
C TYR A 55 4.11 4.56 6.53
N PHE A 56 2.87 4.42 7.02
CA PHE A 56 2.27 5.50 7.78
C PHE A 56 2.89 5.66 9.16
N ASN A 57 3.42 4.57 9.73
CA ASN A 57 4.09 4.67 11.01
C ASN A 57 5.46 5.32 10.89
N GLU A 58 6.16 5.05 9.80
CA GLU A 58 7.51 5.56 9.63
C GLU A 58 7.57 6.85 8.84
N GLY A 59 6.60 7.04 7.97
CA GLY A 59 6.56 8.24 7.16
C GLY A 59 7.56 8.21 6.02
N ASP A 60 7.67 9.30 5.32
CA ASP A 60 8.60 9.44 4.22
C ASP A 60 9.98 9.76 4.76
N ASP A 61 10.99 9.40 3.96
CA ASP A 61 12.35 9.77 4.26
C ASP A 61 12.46 11.30 4.21
N PRO A 62 12.97 11.93 5.25
CA PRO A 62 13.11 13.40 5.24
C PRO A 62 13.87 13.92 4.04
N ALA A 63 14.86 13.18 3.57
CA ALA A 63 15.62 13.61 2.40
C ALA A 63 14.73 13.65 1.16
N GLU A 64 13.81 12.70 1.04
CA GLU A 64 12.89 12.71 -0.09
C GLU A 64 11.94 13.89 -0.03
N LEU A 65 11.48 14.21 1.17
CA LEU A 65 10.59 15.35 1.33
C LEU A 65 11.27 16.64 0.94
N GLU A 66 12.52 16.80 1.33
CA GLU A 66 13.27 17.97 0.96
C GLU A 66 13.45 18.07 -0.54
N SER A 67 13.70 16.93 -1.18
CA SER A 67 13.82 16.89 -2.62
C SER A 67 12.56 17.39 -3.30
N ARG A 68 11.43 17.02 -2.77
CA ARG A 68 10.17 17.42 -3.36
C ARG A 68 9.90 18.89 -3.20
N HIS A 69 10.32 19.44 -2.09
CA HIS A 69 10.09 20.85 -1.82
C HIS A 69 11.09 21.73 -2.53
N GLY A 70 12.23 21.17 -2.81
CA GLY A 70 13.28 21.88 -3.50
C GLY A 70 13.00 21.95 -4.96
#